data_e8a974ef682adb7e9cad8544ed9314c9
#
_entry.id   e8a974ef682adb7e9cad8544ed9314c9
#
_cell.length_a   1.000
_cell.length_b   1.000
_cell.length_c   1.000
_cell.angle_alpha   90.00
_cell.angle_beta   90.00
_cell.angle_gamma   90.00
#
_symmetry.space_group_name_H-M   'P 1'
#
loop_
_entity.id
_entity.type
_entity.pdbx_description
1 polymer ?
#
loop_
_entity_poly.entity_id
_entity_poly.type
_entity_poly.pdbx_seq_one_letter_code
_entity_poly.pdbx_strand_id
1 'polypeptide(L)'
;MKRLFFSLVVVFALIASAPVKNGYEVGDLASDFKLKNVDGKMVSMADWKDAKGFIVIFDCNTCPYSKAYNDRIIGLNDKYASKGYPVIAINANDPSDSPGDSYEKMVDYAPDQFLSTLSIH
;
A
#
# COMPACT_ATOMS: atom_id res chain seq x y z
N MET A 1 28.33 -49.33 -1.91
CA MET A 1 28.58 -47.85 -1.84
C MET A 1 27.99 -47.06 -3.02
N LYS A 2 27.77 -47.63 -4.21
CA LYS A 2 27.17 -46.88 -5.36
C LYS A 2 25.66 -46.60 -5.27
N ARG A 3 24.92 -47.31 -4.43
CA ARG A 3 23.45 -47.16 -4.30
C ARG A 3 23.02 -46.03 -3.32
N LEU A 4 23.89 -45.64 -2.40
CA LEU A 4 23.61 -44.58 -1.43
C LEU A 4 23.71 -43.16 -2.04
N PHE A 5 24.57 -43.00 -3.04
CA PHE A 5 24.75 -41.72 -3.73
C PHE A 5 23.56 -41.32 -4.63
N PHE A 6 22.85 -42.33 -5.17
CA PHE A 6 21.71 -42.08 -6.06
C PHE A 6 20.47 -41.62 -5.30
N SER A 7 20.31 -42.05 -4.04
CA SER A 7 19.19 -41.60 -3.18
C SER A 7 19.33 -40.14 -2.69
N LEU A 8 20.57 -39.65 -2.56
CA LEU A 8 20.81 -38.27 -2.08
C LEU A 8 20.54 -37.20 -3.16
N VAL A 9 20.76 -37.57 -4.43
CA VAL A 9 20.52 -36.66 -5.57
C VAL A 9 19.02 -36.47 -5.84
N VAL A 10 18.21 -37.49 -5.60
CA VAL A 10 16.75 -37.41 -5.81
C VAL A 10 16.04 -36.55 -4.76
N VAL A 11 16.57 -36.52 -3.52
CA VAL A 11 15.99 -35.66 -2.45
C VAL A 11 16.27 -34.19 -2.68
N PHE A 12 17.35 -33.82 -3.37
CA PHE A 12 17.68 -32.43 -3.64
C PHE A 12 16.88 -31.79 -4.81
N ALA A 13 16.27 -32.64 -5.66
CA ALA A 13 15.48 -32.16 -6.81
C ALA A 13 14.02 -31.82 -6.49
N LEU A 14 13.58 -32.00 -5.22
CA LEU A 14 12.21 -31.72 -4.77
C LEU A 14 12.07 -30.39 -3.99
N ILE A 15 13.08 -29.52 -4.04
CA ILE A 15 12.88 -28.12 -3.66
C ILE A 15 12.17 -27.46 -4.83
N ALA A 16 10.87 -27.77 -4.96
CA ALA A 16 9.99 -27.08 -5.88
C ALA A 16 10.03 -25.58 -5.51
N SER A 17 10.57 -24.76 -6.40
CA SER A 17 10.42 -23.32 -6.32
C SER A 17 8.92 -23.03 -6.28
N ALA A 18 8.40 -22.61 -5.13
CA ALA A 18 7.05 -22.12 -5.03
C ALA A 18 6.90 -20.99 -6.06
N PRO A 19 5.84 -20.98 -6.87
CA PRO A 19 5.63 -19.91 -7.83
C PRO A 19 5.59 -18.58 -7.07
N VAL A 20 6.45 -17.63 -7.46
CA VAL A 20 6.41 -16.28 -6.94
C VAL A 20 5.09 -15.67 -7.43
N LYS A 21 4.16 -15.44 -6.50
CA LYS A 21 2.89 -14.81 -6.82
C LYS A 21 3.15 -13.32 -7.11
N ASN A 22 2.85 -12.88 -8.31
CA ASN A 22 2.98 -11.48 -8.71
C ASN A 22 1.70 -10.71 -8.34
N GLY A 23 1.72 -10.03 -7.20
CA GLY A 23 0.63 -9.17 -6.74
C GLY A 23 -0.57 -9.91 -6.16
N TYR A 24 -1.62 -9.14 -5.84
CA TYR A 24 -2.89 -9.63 -5.29
C TYR A 24 -3.91 -9.87 -6.38
N GLU A 25 -4.73 -10.90 -6.19
CA GLU A 25 -5.90 -11.17 -7.01
C GLU A 25 -7.18 -10.87 -6.20
N VAL A 26 -8.30 -10.75 -6.90
CA VAL A 26 -9.60 -10.57 -6.25
C VAL A 26 -9.92 -11.77 -5.36
N GLY A 27 -10.18 -11.51 -4.09
CA GLY A 27 -10.42 -12.53 -3.06
C GLY A 27 -9.20 -12.86 -2.20
N ASP A 28 -8.02 -12.34 -2.51
CA ASP A 28 -6.85 -12.48 -1.66
C ASP A 28 -6.97 -11.65 -0.39
N LEU A 29 -6.38 -12.15 0.69
CA LEU A 29 -6.26 -11.40 1.93
C LEU A 29 -5.17 -10.34 1.76
N ALA A 30 -5.55 -9.06 1.85
CA ALA A 30 -4.58 -7.96 1.86
C ALA A 30 -3.74 -7.98 3.14
N SER A 31 -2.43 -7.83 2.99
CA SER A 31 -1.53 -7.68 4.14
C SER A 31 -1.68 -6.30 4.75
N ASP A 32 -1.61 -6.22 6.08
CA ASP A 32 -1.54 -4.93 6.76
C ASP A 32 -0.21 -4.22 6.45
N PHE A 33 -0.22 -2.92 6.57
CA PHE A 33 0.96 -2.06 6.42
C PHE A 33 1.21 -1.27 7.70
N LYS A 34 2.40 -0.71 7.83
CA LYS A 34 2.72 0.29 8.86
C LYS A 34 3.55 1.39 8.22
N LEU A 35 2.91 2.48 7.86
CA LEU A 35 3.47 3.57 7.07
C LEU A 35 3.36 4.90 7.82
N LYS A 36 4.22 5.85 7.47
CA LYS A 36 4.23 7.18 8.08
C LYS A 36 3.22 8.09 7.40
N ASN A 37 2.28 8.63 8.15
CA ASN A 37 1.29 9.58 7.68
C ASN A 37 1.85 11.01 7.63
N VAL A 38 1.21 11.90 6.88
CA VAL A 38 1.60 13.32 6.76
C VAL A 38 1.62 14.08 8.09
N ASP A 39 0.88 13.63 9.11
CA ASP A 39 0.93 14.15 10.47
C ASP A 39 2.13 13.62 11.30
N GLY A 40 3.00 12.82 10.70
CA GLY A 40 4.20 12.24 11.30
C GLY A 40 3.96 10.95 12.08
N LYS A 41 2.72 10.49 12.25
CA LYS A 41 2.40 9.26 12.97
C LYS A 41 2.55 8.03 12.10
N MET A 42 2.93 6.91 12.72
CA MET A 42 2.88 5.60 12.06
C MET A 42 1.46 5.08 12.11
N VAL A 43 0.96 4.61 10.98
CA VAL A 43 -0.42 4.17 10.80
C VAL A 43 -0.48 2.82 10.12
N SER A 44 -1.43 1.98 10.54
CA SER A 44 -1.74 0.68 9.94
C SER A 44 -3.26 0.53 9.75
N MET A 45 -3.70 -0.39 8.90
CA MET A 45 -5.14 -0.67 8.77
C MET A 45 -5.77 -1.14 10.10
N ALA A 46 -4.99 -1.80 10.95
CA ALA A 46 -5.44 -2.28 12.26
C ALA A 46 -5.80 -1.15 13.25
N ASP A 47 -5.38 0.10 12.98
CA ASP A 47 -5.73 1.24 13.83
C ASP A 47 -7.21 1.64 13.70
N TRP A 48 -7.88 1.28 12.59
CA TRP A 48 -9.32 1.53 12.36
C TRP A 48 -10.18 0.35 12.76
N LYS A 49 -10.45 0.22 14.05
CA LYS A 49 -11.19 -0.93 14.62
C LYS A 49 -12.62 -1.05 14.11
N ASP A 50 -13.24 0.05 13.71
CA ASP A 50 -14.63 0.10 13.25
C ASP A 50 -14.74 0.01 11.72
N ALA A 51 -13.62 -0.05 11.00
CA ALA A 51 -13.61 -0.18 9.55
C ALA A 51 -14.10 -1.58 9.13
N LYS A 52 -14.99 -1.62 8.16
CA LYS A 52 -15.45 -2.85 7.50
C LYS A 52 -14.56 -3.24 6.33
N GLY A 53 -13.78 -2.30 5.85
CA GLY A 53 -12.85 -2.42 4.74
C GLY A 53 -12.24 -1.06 4.42
N PHE A 54 -11.39 -1.01 3.39
CA PHE A 54 -10.66 0.19 3.00
C PHE A 54 -10.74 0.38 1.49
N ILE A 55 -10.74 1.65 1.06
CA ILE A 55 -10.52 2.03 -0.33
C ILE A 55 -9.07 2.53 -0.41
N VAL A 56 -8.18 1.68 -0.95
CA VAL A 56 -6.76 2.02 -1.08
C VAL A 56 -6.52 2.58 -2.48
N ILE A 57 -5.89 3.75 -2.54
CA ILE A 57 -5.54 4.46 -3.77
C ILE A 57 -4.04 4.73 -3.75
N PHE A 58 -3.34 4.30 -4.80
CA PHE A 58 -1.96 4.70 -5.03
C PHE A 58 -1.95 6.05 -5.73
N ASP A 59 -1.31 7.03 -5.09
CA ASP A 59 -1.32 8.43 -5.48
C ASP A 59 0.10 9.02 -5.46
N CYS A 60 0.31 10.19 -6.04
CA CYS A 60 1.60 10.86 -6.05
C CYS A 60 1.44 12.40 -6.04
N ASN A 61 2.44 13.10 -5.48
CA ASN A 61 2.38 14.56 -5.34
C ASN A 61 2.53 15.28 -6.68
N THR A 62 3.27 14.70 -7.61
CA THR A 62 3.69 15.38 -8.85
C THR A 62 2.84 15.03 -10.07
N CYS A 63 2.13 13.91 -10.05
CA CYS A 63 1.36 13.43 -11.17
C CYS A 63 0.16 14.36 -11.49
N PRO A 64 0.04 14.89 -12.71
CA PRO A 64 -1.10 15.74 -13.09
C PRO A 64 -2.45 15.04 -12.95
N TYR A 65 -2.50 13.74 -13.20
CA TYR A 65 -3.73 12.96 -13.06
C TYR A 65 -4.13 12.81 -11.60
N SER A 66 -3.19 12.52 -10.70
CA SER A 66 -3.43 12.48 -9.25
C SER A 66 -4.03 13.80 -8.79
N LYS A 67 -3.41 14.92 -9.14
CA LYS A 67 -3.90 16.27 -8.81
C LYS A 67 -5.30 16.53 -9.33
N ALA A 68 -5.62 16.11 -10.54
CA ALA A 68 -6.94 16.26 -11.13
C ALA A 68 -8.03 15.41 -10.46
N TYR A 69 -7.64 14.38 -9.71
CA TYR A 69 -8.55 13.46 -9.02
C TYR A 69 -8.71 13.77 -7.51
N ASN A 70 -7.94 14.70 -6.94
CA ASN A 70 -7.97 15.00 -5.51
C ASN A 70 -9.38 15.26 -4.96
N ASP A 71 -10.15 16.15 -5.59
CA ASP A 71 -11.51 16.47 -5.14
C ASP A 71 -12.42 15.22 -5.18
N ARG A 72 -12.18 14.31 -6.12
CA ARG A 72 -12.93 13.06 -6.23
C ARG A 72 -12.53 12.07 -5.14
N ILE A 73 -11.25 12.03 -4.77
CA ILE A 73 -10.72 11.19 -3.68
C ILE A 73 -11.31 11.67 -2.35
N ILE A 74 -11.32 13.00 -2.12
CA ILE A 74 -11.94 13.60 -0.94
C ILE A 74 -13.43 13.27 -0.89
N GLY A 75 -14.16 13.52 -1.98
CA GLY A 75 -15.60 13.21 -2.06
C GLY A 75 -15.90 11.72 -1.90
N LEU A 76 -14.98 10.83 -2.31
CA LEU A 76 -15.10 9.40 -2.09
C LEU A 76 -14.98 9.08 -0.58
N ASN A 77 -14.00 9.67 0.11
CA ASN A 77 -13.85 9.53 1.54
C ASN A 77 -15.07 10.03 2.31
N ASP A 78 -15.56 11.25 2.01
CA ASP A 78 -16.74 11.82 2.64
C ASP A 78 -17.99 10.94 2.51
N LYS A 79 -18.12 10.28 1.35
CA LYS A 79 -19.25 9.40 1.06
C LYS A 79 -19.18 8.07 1.78
N TYR A 80 -17.98 7.50 1.97
CA TYR A 80 -17.81 6.10 2.38
C TYR A 80 -17.19 5.91 3.76
N ALA A 81 -16.43 6.87 4.31
CA ALA A 81 -15.80 6.74 5.61
C ALA A 81 -16.83 6.49 6.72
N SER A 82 -17.94 7.24 6.74
CA SER A 82 -19.03 7.06 7.72
C SER A 82 -19.77 5.72 7.60
N LYS A 83 -19.60 5.02 6.47
CA LYS A 83 -20.17 3.68 6.22
C LYS A 83 -19.21 2.56 6.65
N GLY A 84 -18.03 2.90 7.13
CA GLY A 84 -16.96 2.00 7.55
C GLY A 84 -15.97 1.64 6.45
N TYR A 85 -15.87 2.46 5.39
CA TYR A 85 -14.93 2.27 4.29
C TYR A 85 -14.09 3.55 4.06
N PRO A 86 -13.16 3.88 4.96
CA PRO A 86 -12.29 5.04 4.80
C PRO A 86 -11.37 4.89 3.57
N VAL A 87 -11.00 6.02 2.99
CA VAL A 87 -10.02 6.08 1.91
C VAL A 87 -8.62 6.23 2.48
N ILE A 88 -7.68 5.47 1.95
CA ILE A 88 -6.24 5.55 2.25
C ILE A 88 -5.51 5.83 0.94
N ALA A 89 -4.88 6.99 0.84
CA ALA A 89 -4.00 7.33 -0.28
C ALA A 89 -2.56 7.00 0.10
N ILE A 90 -1.86 6.26 -0.75
CA ILE A 90 -0.48 5.80 -0.53
C ILE A 90 0.41 6.33 -1.64
N ASN A 91 1.43 7.10 -1.28
CA ASN A 91 2.51 7.45 -2.20
C ASN A 91 3.62 6.38 -2.09
N ALA A 92 3.78 5.59 -3.14
CA ALA A 92 4.74 4.50 -3.21
C ALA A 92 5.96 4.84 -4.11
N ASN A 93 6.09 6.09 -4.54
CA ASN A 93 7.20 6.50 -5.38
C ASN A 93 8.50 6.62 -4.55
N ASP A 94 9.61 6.15 -5.13
CA ASP A 94 10.93 6.31 -4.53
C ASP A 94 11.39 7.78 -4.73
N PRO A 95 11.67 8.53 -3.65
CA PRO A 95 12.12 9.91 -3.76
C PRO A 95 13.51 10.05 -4.41
N SER A 96 14.30 8.98 -4.55
CA SER A 96 15.56 9.02 -5.31
C SER A 96 15.29 9.14 -6.80
N ASP A 97 14.21 8.56 -7.29
CA ASP A 97 13.78 8.62 -8.70
C ASP A 97 12.80 9.78 -8.95
N SER A 98 11.99 10.10 -7.94
CA SER A 98 10.97 11.15 -8.00
C SER A 98 11.08 12.10 -6.80
N PRO A 99 12.05 13.04 -6.78
CA PRO A 99 12.29 13.91 -5.61
C PRO A 99 11.09 14.78 -5.20
N GLY A 100 10.19 15.07 -6.13
CA GLY A 100 8.94 15.78 -5.88
C GLY A 100 7.89 14.94 -5.11
N ASP A 101 8.08 13.65 -5.01
CA ASP A 101 7.22 12.71 -4.31
C ASP A 101 7.82 12.29 -2.95
N SER A 102 8.80 13.04 -2.43
CA SER A 102 9.34 12.82 -1.09
C SER A 102 8.30 13.07 0.00
N TYR A 103 8.52 12.50 1.19
CA TYR A 103 7.65 12.68 2.34
C TYR A 103 7.47 14.16 2.71
N GLU A 104 8.55 14.96 2.70
CA GLU A 104 8.51 16.39 3.02
C GLU A 104 7.62 17.13 2.01
N LYS A 105 7.75 16.80 0.72
CA LYS A 105 6.90 17.39 -0.33
C LYS A 105 5.45 16.94 -0.21
N MET A 106 5.20 15.73 0.27
CA MET A 106 3.86 15.26 0.53
C MET A 106 3.21 16.03 1.68
N VAL A 107 3.95 16.30 2.76
CA VAL A 107 3.49 17.15 3.89
C VAL A 107 3.15 18.55 3.41
N ASP A 108 3.99 19.16 2.56
CA ASP A 108 3.74 20.48 1.98
C ASP A 108 2.51 20.49 1.05
N TYR A 109 2.29 19.40 0.34
CA TYR A 109 1.24 19.26 -0.67
C TYR A 109 -0.12 18.87 -0.08
N ALA A 110 -0.12 18.09 1.00
CA ALA A 110 -1.35 17.61 1.62
C ALA A 110 -2.15 18.79 2.21
N PRO A 111 -3.23 19.27 1.58
CA PRO A 111 -4.07 20.29 2.16
C PRO A 111 -4.73 19.73 3.42
N ASP A 112 -5.19 20.62 4.32
CA ASP A 112 -5.88 20.27 5.57
C ASP A 112 -7.05 19.30 5.37
N GLN A 113 -7.61 19.26 4.16
CA GLN A 113 -8.67 18.35 3.74
C GLN A 113 -8.20 16.89 3.56
N PHE A 114 -6.90 16.66 3.30
CA PHE A 114 -6.31 15.31 3.22
C PHE A 114 -5.97 14.71 4.59
N LEU A 115 -6.08 15.48 5.68
CA LEU A 115 -5.88 14.95 7.04
C LEU A 115 -6.95 13.93 7.45
N SER A 116 -8.09 13.91 6.77
CA SER A 116 -9.11 12.87 6.92
C SER A 116 -8.88 11.67 5.98
N THR A 117 -8.02 11.83 4.99
CA THR A 117 -7.57 10.82 4.05
C THR A 117 -6.10 10.60 4.35
N LEU A 118 -5.70 9.40 4.75
CA LEU A 118 -4.30 9.14 5.06
C LEU A 118 -3.46 9.21 3.79
N SER A 119 -2.54 10.15 3.75
CA SER A 119 -1.45 10.13 2.79
C SER A 119 -0.24 9.52 3.48
N ILE A 120 0.16 8.34 3.03
CA ILE A 120 1.16 7.50 3.65
C ILE A 120 2.35 7.35 2.71
N HIS A 121 3.56 7.40 3.27
CA HIS A 121 4.81 7.22 2.56
C HIS A 121 5.56 6.01 3.08
#